data_f6cc5707e4800736c3e64f738dae9cc8
#
_entry.id   f6cc5707e4800736c3e64f738dae9cc8
#
_cell.length_a   1.000
_cell.length_b   1.000
_cell.length_c   1.000
_cell.angle_alpha   90.00
_cell.angle_beta   90.00
_cell.angle_gamma   90.00
#
_symmetry.space_group_name_H-M   'P 1'
#
loop_
_entity.id
_entity.type
_entity.pdbx_description
1 polymer ?
#
loop_
_entity_poly.entity_id
_entity_poly.type
_entity_poly.pdbx_seq_one_letter_code
_entity_poly.pdbx_strand_id
1 'polypeptide(L)'
;MSNCFILLAAGKGKRFKSKTLKQFINYKNKPLFMHSIDKALKSNLFNEIVLVTNSKIKLKNKKIKIIKGGKERYQSSLKALNFIKNKKFKNVFIHDAARPNFSINLLKKLSKHLNKNNAVVPFININSSAKYFYKNKIINLNREKIFL
;
A
#
# COMPACT_ATOMS: atom_id res chain seq x y z
N MET A 1 9.69 -15.62 -10.89
CA MET A 1 9.18 -15.62 -9.50
C MET A 1 7.73 -15.14 -9.53
N SER A 2 6.84 -15.79 -8.79
CA SER A 2 5.41 -15.43 -8.78
C SER A 2 5.12 -14.47 -7.62
N ASN A 3 4.82 -13.20 -7.92
CA ASN A 3 4.53 -12.17 -6.92
C ASN A 3 3.11 -11.61 -7.10
N CYS A 4 2.48 -11.26 -5.98
CA CYS A 4 1.19 -10.58 -5.95
C CYS A 4 1.33 -9.17 -5.34
N PHE A 5 0.64 -8.19 -5.94
CA PHE A 5 0.54 -6.82 -5.39
C PHE A 5 -0.89 -6.58 -4.89
N ILE A 6 -1.06 -6.37 -3.59
CA ILE A 6 -2.33 -6.05 -2.96
C ILE A 6 -2.40 -4.55 -2.74
N LEU A 7 -3.38 -3.89 -3.37
CA LEU A 7 -3.63 -2.47 -3.23
C LEU A 7 -4.89 -2.22 -2.39
N LEU A 8 -4.71 -1.67 -1.19
CA LEU A 8 -5.81 -1.42 -0.24
C LEU A 8 -6.46 -0.08 -0.54
N ALA A 9 -7.67 -0.10 -1.09
CA ALA A 9 -8.45 1.06 -1.50
C ALA A 9 -9.87 1.08 -0.88
N ALA A 10 -10.15 0.30 0.17
CA ALA A 10 -11.47 0.20 0.81
C ALA A 10 -11.67 1.20 1.96
N GLY A 11 -10.64 1.96 2.36
CA GLY A 11 -10.67 2.88 3.48
C GLY A 11 -11.63 4.06 3.24
N LYS A 12 -12.42 4.42 4.27
CA LYS A 12 -13.39 5.54 4.24
C LYS A 12 -12.75 6.92 4.36
N GLY A 13 -11.46 7.04 4.64
CA GLY A 13 -10.75 8.32 4.72
C GLY A 13 -11.29 9.30 5.76
N LYS A 14 -11.79 8.84 6.92
CA LYS A 14 -12.46 9.65 7.96
C LYS A 14 -11.75 10.97 8.31
N ARG A 15 -10.41 10.97 8.28
CA ARG A 15 -9.57 12.15 8.58
C ARG A 15 -9.51 13.18 7.45
N PHE A 16 -9.93 12.81 6.24
CA PHE A 16 -9.74 13.65 5.06
C PHE A 16 -10.91 14.62 4.80
N LYS A 17 -12.01 14.57 5.57
CA LYS A 17 -13.16 15.48 5.55
C LYS A 17 -13.63 15.93 4.14
N SER A 18 -13.55 15.07 3.12
CA SER A 18 -13.95 15.32 1.73
C SER A 18 -15.11 14.43 1.31
N LYS A 19 -15.99 14.92 0.43
CA LYS A 19 -17.05 14.11 -0.19
C LYS A 19 -16.49 12.96 -1.04
N THR A 20 -15.32 13.15 -1.66
CA THR A 20 -14.63 12.12 -2.45
C THR A 20 -13.61 11.39 -1.59
N LEU A 21 -13.63 10.05 -1.62
CA LEU A 21 -12.64 9.24 -0.93
C LEU A 21 -11.23 9.52 -1.47
N LYS A 22 -10.24 9.70 -0.58
CA LYS A 22 -8.88 10.12 -0.92
C LYS A 22 -8.25 9.33 -2.08
N GLN A 23 -8.43 8.01 -2.11
CA GLN A 23 -7.88 7.14 -3.14
C GLN A 23 -8.49 7.36 -4.53
N PHE A 24 -9.66 8.02 -4.62
CA PHE A 24 -10.37 8.32 -5.88
C PHE A 24 -10.21 9.78 -6.33
N ILE A 25 -9.50 10.61 -5.59
CA ILE A 25 -9.21 11.98 -6.02
C ILE A 25 -8.35 11.91 -7.28
N ASN A 26 -8.73 12.74 -8.27
CA ASN A 26 -7.95 12.87 -9.49
C ASN A 26 -6.64 13.63 -9.22
N TYR A 27 -5.55 13.05 -9.67
CA TYR A 27 -4.23 13.63 -9.70
C TYR A 27 -3.58 13.31 -11.04
N LYS A 28 -3.09 14.32 -11.75
CA LYS A 28 -2.53 14.15 -13.10
C LYS A 28 -3.44 13.29 -13.99
N ASN A 29 -4.69 13.74 -14.14
CA ASN A 29 -5.74 13.19 -15.02
C ASN A 29 -6.21 11.76 -14.72
N LYS A 30 -5.92 11.21 -13.54
CA LYS A 30 -6.44 9.89 -13.12
C LYS A 30 -6.53 9.76 -11.60
N PRO A 31 -7.39 8.85 -11.09
CA PRO A 31 -7.51 8.62 -9.64
C PRO A 31 -6.19 8.17 -9.01
N LEU A 32 -5.94 8.60 -7.76
CA LEU A 32 -4.70 8.28 -7.02
C LEU A 32 -4.36 6.79 -7.04
N PHE A 33 -5.34 5.90 -6.82
CA PHE A 33 -5.08 4.45 -6.79
C PHE A 33 -4.55 3.91 -8.12
N MET A 34 -4.93 4.53 -9.25
CA MET A 34 -4.45 4.11 -10.58
C MET A 34 -2.96 4.33 -10.76
N HIS A 35 -2.39 5.38 -10.16
CA HIS A 35 -0.94 5.59 -10.21
C HIS A 35 -0.15 4.44 -9.60
N SER A 36 -0.67 3.84 -8.50
CA SER A 36 -0.06 2.67 -7.88
C SER A 36 -0.18 1.42 -8.76
N ILE A 37 -1.35 1.21 -9.37
CA ILE A 37 -1.57 0.12 -10.32
C ILE A 37 -0.63 0.23 -11.51
N ASP A 38 -0.53 1.40 -12.13
CA ASP A 38 0.34 1.63 -13.29
C ASP A 38 1.81 1.33 -12.97
N LYS A 39 2.29 1.77 -11.80
CA LYS A 39 3.66 1.47 -11.36
C LYS A 39 3.87 -0.02 -11.12
N ALA A 40 2.90 -0.70 -10.50
CA ALA A 40 2.95 -2.13 -10.31
C ALA A 40 2.99 -2.88 -11.65
N LEU A 41 2.14 -2.51 -12.61
CA LEU A 41 2.13 -3.08 -13.96
C LEU A 41 3.45 -2.81 -14.72
N LYS A 42 3.92 -1.55 -14.72
CA LYS A 42 5.18 -1.14 -15.39
C LYS A 42 6.42 -1.78 -14.79
N SER A 43 6.37 -2.20 -13.53
CA SER A 43 7.51 -2.86 -12.87
C SER A 43 7.79 -4.26 -13.44
N ASN A 44 6.81 -4.90 -14.04
CA ASN A 44 6.83 -6.30 -14.52
C ASN A 44 7.17 -7.33 -13.40
N LEU A 45 7.04 -6.94 -12.12
CA LEU A 45 7.35 -7.81 -10.99
C LEU A 45 6.18 -8.71 -10.59
N PHE A 46 4.95 -8.35 -10.96
CA PHE A 46 3.74 -8.95 -10.44
C PHE A 46 2.97 -9.75 -11.48
N ASN A 47 2.58 -10.96 -11.12
CA ASN A 47 1.72 -11.83 -11.91
C ASN A 47 0.26 -11.44 -11.75
N GLU A 48 -0.12 -10.97 -10.54
CA GLU A 48 -1.46 -10.53 -10.24
C GLU A 48 -1.44 -9.27 -9.35
N ILE A 49 -2.42 -8.39 -9.56
CA ILE A 49 -2.70 -7.22 -8.73
C ILE A 49 -4.10 -7.41 -8.13
N VAL A 50 -4.22 -7.38 -6.81
CA VAL A 50 -5.51 -7.45 -6.11
C VAL A 50 -5.88 -6.07 -5.62
N LEU A 51 -6.86 -5.44 -6.26
CA LEU A 51 -7.45 -4.18 -5.81
C LEU A 51 -8.55 -4.46 -4.79
N VAL A 52 -8.34 -4.05 -3.55
CA VAL A 52 -9.33 -4.21 -2.47
C VAL A 52 -10.13 -2.91 -2.33
N THR A 53 -11.40 -2.92 -2.71
CA THR A 53 -12.24 -1.71 -2.68
C THR A 53 -13.70 -2.02 -2.37
N ASN A 54 -14.42 -1.03 -1.81
CA ASN A 54 -15.86 -1.09 -1.60
C ASN A 54 -16.64 -0.27 -2.64
N SER A 55 -15.93 0.39 -3.56
CA SER A 55 -16.52 1.16 -4.66
C SER A 55 -16.69 0.29 -5.91
N LYS A 56 -17.74 0.54 -6.68
CA LYS A 56 -17.97 -0.13 -7.96
C LYS A 56 -16.97 0.40 -8.99
N ILE A 57 -15.99 -0.42 -9.36
CA ILE A 57 -14.93 -0.11 -10.32
C ILE A 57 -14.88 -1.21 -11.37
N LYS A 58 -14.67 -0.84 -12.62
CA LYS A 58 -14.40 -1.78 -13.72
C LYS A 58 -13.03 -1.45 -14.31
N LEU A 59 -12.12 -2.42 -14.35
CA LEU A 59 -10.79 -2.29 -14.96
C LEU A 59 -10.60 -3.40 -16.01
N LYS A 60 -10.21 -3.00 -17.20
CA LYS A 60 -10.03 -3.92 -18.35
C LYS A 60 -8.61 -4.49 -18.41
N ASN A 61 -8.11 -5.11 -17.33
CA ASN A 61 -6.78 -5.73 -17.33
C ASN A 61 -6.84 -7.10 -16.65
N LYS A 62 -6.46 -8.16 -17.37
CA LYS A 62 -6.54 -9.55 -16.91
C LYS A 62 -5.72 -9.82 -15.63
N LYS A 63 -4.63 -9.06 -15.42
CA LYS A 63 -3.80 -9.17 -14.20
C LYS A 63 -4.45 -8.56 -12.96
N ILE A 64 -5.51 -7.75 -13.11
CA ILE A 64 -6.15 -7.05 -11.99
C ILE A 64 -7.39 -7.82 -11.55
N LYS A 65 -7.42 -8.20 -10.29
CA LYS A 65 -8.59 -8.78 -9.60
C LYS A 65 -9.13 -7.77 -8.61
N ILE A 66 -10.45 -7.60 -8.58
CA ILE A 66 -11.11 -6.65 -7.69
C ILE A 66 -11.89 -7.45 -6.65
N ILE A 67 -11.67 -7.15 -5.38
CA ILE A 67 -12.37 -7.80 -4.27
C ILE A 67 -12.93 -6.76 -3.30
N LYS A 68 -13.98 -7.13 -2.57
CA LYS A 68 -14.59 -6.28 -1.54
C LYS A 68 -13.73 -6.24 -0.28
N GLY A 69 -13.46 -5.03 0.24
CA GLY A 69 -12.74 -4.83 1.50
C GLY A 69 -13.57 -5.12 2.75
N GLY A 70 -12.92 -5.01 3.91
CA GLY A 70 -13.54 -5.04 5.23
C GLY A 70 -13.89 -3.63 5.73
N LYS A 71 -14.36 -3.54 6.99
CA LYS A 71 -14.61 -2.27 7.69
C LYS A 71 -13.30 -1.57 8.05
N GLU A 72 -12.30 -2.34 8.45
CA GLU A 72 -10.98 -1.87 8.86
C GLU A 72 -9.87 -2.35 7.91
N ARG A 73 -8.69 -1.70 8.02
CA ARG A 73 -7.53 -1.99 7.16
C ARG A 73 -7.08 -3.44 7.26
N TYR A 74 -6.97 -3.97 8.48
CA TYR A 74 -6.52 -5.34 8.71
C TYR A 74 -7.48 -6.37 8.10
N GLN A 75 -8.80 -6.13 8.19
CA GLN A 75 -9.81 -7.01 7.58
C GLN A 75 -9.69 -7.01 6.05
N SER A 76 -9.40 -5.85 5.44
CA SER A 76 -9.18 -5.74 4.00
C SER A 76 -7.93 -6.53 3.58
N SER A 77 -6.84 -6.43 4.36
CA SER A 77 -5.62 -7.21 4.13
C SER A 77 -5.88 -8.71 4.27
N LEU A 78 -6.57 -9.14 5.31
CA LEU A 78 -6.90 -10.54 5.55
C LEU A 78 -7.76 -11.12 4.42
N LYS A 79 -8.78 -10.39 3.95
CA LYS A 79 -9.60 -10.81 2.80
C LYS A 79 -8.76 -11.00 1.54
N ALA A 80 -7.82 -10.10 1.28
CA ALA A 80 -6.93 -10.22 0.13
C ALA A 80 -5.99 -11.43 0.25
N LEU A 81 -5.40 -11.64 1.42
CA LEU A 81 -4.56 -12.80 1.68
C LEU A 81 -5.33 -14.13 1.53
N ASN A 82 -6.55 -14.20 2.06
CA ASN A 82 -7.42 -15.37 1.89
C ASN A 82 -7.79 -15.61 0.41
N PHE A 83 -8.02 -14.53 -0.37
CA PHE A 83 -8.32 -14.64 -1.80
C PHE A 83 -7.17 -15.24 -2.60
N ILE A 84 -5.92 -14.98 -2.20
CA ILE A 84 -4.73 -15.49 -2.89
C ILE A 84 -4.14 -16.75 -2.25
N LYS A 85 -4.68 -17.24 -1.12
CA LYS A 85 -4.12 -18.32 -0.30
C LYS A 85 -3.71 -19.56 -1.11
N ASN A 86 -4.53 -19.95 -2.08
CA ASN A 86 -4.29 -21.15 -2.90
C ASN A 86 -3.50 -20.88 -4.19
N LYS A 87 -3.03 -19.65 -4.42
CA LYS A 87 -2.39 -19.24 -5.69
C LYS A 87 -0.87 -19.34 -5.70
N LYS A 88 -0.23 -19.95 -4.72
CA LYS A 88 1.23 -20.22 -4.64
C LYS A 88 2.13 -19.02 -5.03
N PHE A 89 1.78 -17.79 -4.63
CA PHE A 89 2.67 -16.65 -4.79
C PHE A 89 3.87 -16.78 -3.85
N LYS A 90 5.08 -16.52 -4.36
CA LYS A 90 6.30 -16.52 -3.55
C LYS A 90 6.33 -15.32 -2.61
N ASN A 91 5.98 -14.13 -3.13
CA ASN A 91 5.98 -12.90 -2.35
C ASN A 91 4.66 -12.14 -2.52
N VAL A 92 4.23 -11.46 -1.46
CA VAL A 92 3.05 -10.60 -1.44
C VAL A 92 3.46 -9.20 -1.00
N PHE A 93 3.11 -8.20 -1.81
CA PHE A 93 3.32 -6.79 -1.51
C PHE A 93 1.98 -6.17 -1.14
N ILE A 94 1.89 -5.55 0.04
CA ILE A 94 0.68 -4.87 0.51
C ILE A 94 0.92 -3.37 0.55
N HIS A 95 0.08 -2.60 -0.13
CA HIS A 95 0.25 -1.16 -0.27
C HIS A 95 -1.06 -0.38 -0.10
N ASP A 96 -0.98 0.82 0.46
CA ASP A 96 -2.12 1.73 0.64
C ASP A 96 -2.36 2.56 -0.63
N ALA A 97 -3.55 2.49 -1.22
CA ALA A 97 -3.89 3.15 -2.50
C ALA A 97 -3.78 4.68 -2.49
N ALA A 98 -3.88 5.31 -1.31
CA ALA A 98 -3.75 6.75 -1.14
C ALA A 98 -2.29 7.23 -1.02
N ARG A 99 -1.31 6.36 -1.25
CA ARG A 99 0.14 6.67 -1.16
C ARG A 99 0.86 6.35 -2.48
N PRO A 100 0.55 7.00 -3.60
CA PRO A 100 1.08 6.63 -4.91
C PRO A 100 2.56 7.02 -5.12
N ASN A 101 3.18 7.74 -4.16
CA ASN A 101 4.51 8.31 -4.33
C ASN A 101 5.64 7.33 -3.95
N PHE A 102 5.68 6.18 -4.61
CA PHE A 102 6.80 5.25 -4.56
C PHE A 102 7.39 5.04 -5.96
N SER A 103 8.65 4.66 -6.06
CA SER A 103 9.32 4.41 -7.33
C SER A 103 9.28 2.92 -7.72
N ILE A 104 9.38 2.64 -9.02
CA ILE A 104 9.55 1.25 -9.51
C ILE A 104 10.86 0.66 -8.97
N ASN A 105 11.90 1.48 -8.81
CA ASN A 105 13.17 1.05 -8.23
C ASN A 105 13.01 0.56 -6.78
N LEU A 106 12.16 1.23 -5.98
CA LEU A 106 11.83 0.75 -4.64
C LEU A 106 11.20 -0.65 -4.67
N LEU A 107 10.23 -0.89 -5.58
CA LEU A 107 9.62 -2.23 -5.73
C LEU A 107 10.67 -3.29 -6.07
N LYS A 108 11.62 -2.98 -6.98
CA LYS A 108 12.72 -3.88 -7.34
C LYS A 108 13.64 -4.17 -6.16
N LYS A 109 14.01 -3.13 -5.38
CA LYS A 109 14.82 -3.28 -4.17
C LYS A 109 14.12 -4.17 -3.13
N LEU A 110 12.85 -3.91 -2.84
CA LEU A 110 12.06 -4.72 -1.90
C LEU A 110 11.98 -6.19 -2.36
N SER A 111 11.73 -6.43 -3.65
CA SER A 111 11.71 -7.78 -4.22
C SER A 111 13.05 -8.51 -4.05
N LYS A 112 14.18 -7.80 -4.24
CA LYS A 112 15.52 -8.36 -4.02
C LYS A 112 15.75 -8.74 -2.56
N HIS A 113 15.35 -7.89 -1.62
CA HIS A 113 15.50 -8.16 -0.18
C HIS A 113 14.60 -9.31 0.30
N LEU A 114 13.39 -9.48 -0.25
CA LEU A 114 12.50 -10.61 0.06
C LEU A 114 13.07 -11.99 -0.32
N ASN A 115 14.09 -12.06 -1.17
CA ASN A 115 14.76 -13.32 -1.46
C ASN A 115 15.57 -13.87 -0.25
N LYS A 116 15.95 -12.99 0.68
CA LYS A 116 16.80 -13.32 1.83
C LYS A 116 16.08 -13.10 3.17
N ASN A 117 14.88 -12.54 3.17
CA ASN A 117 14.17 -12.15 4.38
C ASN A 117 12.68 -12.54 4.28
N ASN A 118 12.08 -12.93 5.40
CA ASN A 118 10.67 -13.31 5.47
C ASN A 118 9.71 -12.11 5.36
N ALA A 119 10.17 -10.93 5.78
CA ALA A 119 9.42 -9.67 5.68
C ALA A 119 10.37 -8.50 5.44
N VAL A 120 9.93 -7.53 4.63
CA VAL A 120 10.69 -6.31 4.31
C VAL A 120 9.75 -5.12 4.35
N VAL A 121 10.13 -4.10 5.11
CA VAL A 121 9.39 -2.83 5.22
C VAL A 121 10.33 -1.69 4.88
N PRO A 122 9.97 -0.80 3.93
CA PRO A 122 10.76 0.41 3.67
C PRO A 122 10.55 1.41 4.81
N PHE A 123 11.60 2.11 5.18
CA PHE A 123 11.53 3.21 6.15
C PHE A 123 12.40 4.38 5.69
N ILE A 124 12.16 5.54 6.30
CA ILE A 124 12.94 6.76 6.10
C ILE A 124 13.36 7.27 7.48
N ASN A 125 14.62 7.68 7.60
CA ASN A 125 15.09 8.34 8.81
C ASN A 125 14.43 9.71 8.97
N ILE A 126 14.09 10.09 10.19
CA ILE A 126 13.54 11.42 10.48
C ILE A 126 14.68 12.43 10.47
N ASN A 127 14.62 13.42 9.58
CA ASN A 127 15.61 14.51 9.51
C ASN A 127 15.28 15.68 10.46
N SER A 128 14.02 15.76 10.93
CA SER A 128 13.55 16.79 11.86
C SER A 128 13.63 16.33 13.31
N SER A 129 13.66 17.29 14.26
CA SER A 129 13.56 16.92 15.68
C SER A 129 12.19 16.30 15.97
N ALA A 130 12.18 15.18 16.68
CA ALA A 130 10.96 14.53 17.12
C ALA A 130 10.74 14.79 18.62
N LYS A 131 9.53 15.20 18.98
CA LYS A 131 9.15 15.51 20.36
C LYS A 131 7.91 14.69 20.74
N TYR A 132 7.89 14.18 21.95
CA TYR A 132 6.74 13.50 22.53
C TYR A 132 6.14 14.36 23.64
N PHE A 133 4.84 14.61 23.57
CA PHE A 133 4.12 15.35 24.61
C PHE A 133 3.44 14.37 25.55
N TYR A 134 3.85 14.37 26.82
CA TYR A 134 3.29 13.50 27.85
C TYR A 134 3.19 14.22 29.19
N LYS A 135 2.05 14.13 29.87
CA LYS A 135 1.79 14.76 31.18
C LYS A 135 2.26 16.22 31.24
N ASN A 136 1.88 17.06 30.27
CA ASN A 136 2.25 18.47 30.13
C ASN A 136 3.77 18.74 30.01
N LYS A 137 4.57 17.73 29.68
CA LYS A 137 6.01 17.86 29.41
C LYS A 137 6.33 17.49 27.97
N ILE A 138 7.27 18.22 27.38
CA ILE A 138 7.84 17.91 26.07
C ILE A 138 9.12 17.10 26.28
N ILE A 139 9.15 15.89 25.75
CA ILE A 139 10.30 14.99 25.79
C ILE A 139 10.92 14.96 24.40
N ASN A 140 12.20 15.28 24.28
CA ASN A 140 12.94 15.11 23.04
C ASN A 140 13.19 13.62 22.80
N LEU A 141 12.83 13.14 21.61
CA LEU A 141 13.07 11.76 21.21
C LEU A 141 14.38 11.65 20.43
N ASN A 142 15.14 10.60 20.66
CA ASN A 142 16.30 10.31 19.82
C ASN A 142 15.84 9.91 18.42
N ARG A 143 16.01 10.83 17.46
CA ARG A 143 15.57 10.66 16.07
C ARG A 143 16.21 9.46 15.36
N GLU A 144 17.41 9.03 15.77
CA GLU A 144 18.10 7.87 15.19
C GLU A 144 17.38 6.55 15.47
N LYS A 145 16.50 6.53 16.48
CA LYS A 145 15.70 5.37 16.87
C LYS A 145 14.25 5.45 16.37
N ILE A 146 13.90 6.49 15.60
CA ILE A 146 12.54 6.71 15.08
C ILE A 146 12.55 6.62 13.56
N PHE A 147 11.65 5.80 13.01
CA PHE A 147 11.53 5.57 11.57
C PHE A 147 10.09 5.84 11.11
N LEU A 148 9.93 6.41 9.90
CA LEU A 148 8.66 6.67 9.23
C LEU A 148 8.44 5.72 8.05
#